data_ada0848cfb43f3b46b674ff93fa61c4f
#
_entry.id   ada0848cfb43f3b46b674ff93fa61c4f
#
_cell.length_a   1.000
_cell.length_b   1.000
_cell.length_c   1.000
_cell.angle_alpha   90.00
_cell.angle_beta   90.00
_cell.angle_gamma   90.00
#
_symmetry.space_group_name_H-M   'P 1'
#
loop_
_entity.id
_entity.type
_entity.pdbx_description
1 polymer ?
#
loop_
_entity_poly.entity_id
_entity_poly.type
_entity_poly.pdbx_seq_one_letter_code
_entity_poly.pdbx_strand_id
1 'polypeptide(L)'
;MGCAPQISQFSPIAYEHATSLKVDSLVLMDKATESYTDHEEKISELMNRVEKSYEFAKGRPHNEYSTKQWEILKDPDRNLLGGFMKRWKDQGKLSPTFINEAKRLISDAYDTIIGLESRKIKPPKEY
;
A
#
# COMPACT_ATOMS: atom_id res chain seq x y z
N MET A 1 -0.99 21.93 25.71
CA MET A 1 -1.35 20.67 25.09
C MET A 1 -0.33 20.26 24.07
N GLY A 2 -0.01 19.00 24.00
CA GLY A 2 0.98 18.52 23.09
C GLY A 2 0.56 18.67 21.64
N CYS A 3 1.52 18.96 20.78
CA CYS A 3 1.32 19.08 19.35
C CYS A 3 1.86 17.85 18.61
N ALA A 4 2.07 16.75 19.33
CA ALA A 4 2.55 15.53 18.70
C ALA A 4 1.48 14.98 17.76
N PRO A 5 1.90 14.47 16.60
CA PRO A 5 0.95 13.82 15.71
C PRO A 5 0.30 12.63 16.39
N GLN A 6 -0.94 12.39 16.05
CA GLN A 6 -1.72 11.31 16.60
C GLN A 6 -2.12 10.34 15.51
N ILE A 7 -2.32 9.10 15.90
CA ILE A 7 -2.94 8.10 15.04
C ILE A 7 -4.30 7.76 15.60
N SER A 8 -5.21 7.36 14.75
CA SER A 8 -6.53 6.91 15.16
C SER A 8 -6.41 5.71 16.10
N GLN A 9 -7.45 5.48 16.87
CA GLN A 9 -7.54 4.29 17.69
C GLN A 9 -7.45 3.06 16.82
N PHE A 10 -7.02 1.94 17.43
CA PHE A 10 -6.95 0.68 16.73
C PHE A 10 -8.30 0.32 16.09
N SER A 11 -8.27 -0.08 14.85
CA SER A 11 -9.42 -0.54 14.11
C SER A 11 -9.13 -1.94 13.57
N PRO A 12 -9.86 -2.97 14.02
CA PRO A 12 -9.70 -4.31 13.43
C PRO A 12 -9.92 -4.32 11.92
N ILE A 13 -10.84 -3.48 11.44
CA ILE A 13 -11.14 -3.37 10.00
C ILE A 13 -9.95 -2.80 9.24
N ALA A 14 -9.36 -1.71 9.75
CA ALA A 14 -8.19 -1.09 9.09
C ALA A 14 -6.99 -2.04 9.09
N TYR A 15 -6.78 -2.74 10.20
CA TYR A 15 -5.70 -3.73 10.32
C TYR A 15 -5.91 -4.87 9.31
N GLU A 16 -7.12 -5.40 9.21
CA GLU A 16 -7.45 -6.47 8.28
C GLU A 16 -7.27 -6.02 6.83
N HIS A 17 -7.71 -4.83 6.48
CA HIS A 17 -7.52 -4.28 5.13
C HIS A 17 -6.03 -4.25 4.76
N ALA A 18 -5.19 -3.75 5.66
CA ALA A 18 -3.77 -3.61 5.39
C ALA A 18 -3.07 -4.97 5.24
N THR A 19 -3.38 -5.91 6.14
CA THR A 19 -2.76 -7.24 6.08
C THR A 19 -3.21 -8.03 4.86
N SER A 20 -4.49 -7.99 4.54
CA SER A 20 -5.05 -8.67 3.37
C SER A 20 -4.48 -8.11 2.08
N LEU A 21 -4.42 -6.78 1.97
CA LEU A 21 -3.88 -6.12 0.78
C LEU A 21 -2.39 -6.37 0.60
N LYS A 22 -1.64 -6.44 1.70
CA LYS A 22 -0.21 -6.81 1.61
C LYS A 22 -0.05 -8.16 0.92
N VAL A 23 -0.75 -9.18 1.42
CA VAL A 23 -0.64 -10.54 0.88
C VAL A 23 -1.08 -10.57 -0.58
N ASP A 24 -2.24 -10.00 -0.87
CA ASP A 24 -2.79 -10.03 -2.23
C ASP A 24 -1.93 -9.26 -3.22
N SER A 25 -1.34 -8.15 -2.79
CA SER A 25 -0.42 -7.38 -3.63
C SER A 25 0.82 -8.17 -3.99
N LEU A 26 1.45 -8.81 -3.00
CA LEU A 26 2.66 -9.58 -3.23
C LEU A 26 2.41 -10.80 -4.13
N VAL A 27 1.27 -11.46 -3.94
CA VAL A 27 0.88 -12.59 -4.80
C VAL A 27 0.67 -12.12 -6.24
N LEU A 28 -0.02 -11.02 -6.44
CA LEU A 28 -0.26 -10.51 -7.79
C LEU A 28 1.03 -10.02 -8.46
N MET A 29 1.93 -9.41 -7.68
CA MET A 29 3.23 -8.95 -8.20
C MET A 29 4.06 -10.09 -8.76
N ASP A 30 3.94 -11.30 -8.21
CA ASP A 30 4.64 -12.48 -8.74
C ASP A 30 4.20 -12.83 -10.16
N LYS A 31 3.02 -12.39 -10.57
CA LYS A 31 2.51 -12.61 -11.92
C LYS A 31 3.08 -11.63 -12.95
N ALA A 32 3.90 -10.69 -12.52
CA ALA A 32 4.38 -9.63 -13.43
C ALA A 32 5.43 -10.10 -14.43
N THR A 33 5.89 -11.35 -14.34
CA THR A 33 6.65 -11.98 -15.42
C THR A 33 5.76 -12.33 -16.61
N GLU A 34 4.45 -12.33 -16.41
CA GLU A 34 3.44 -12.58 -17.43
C GLU A 34 2.90 -11.25 -17.96
N SER A 35 2.13 -11.33 -19.04
CA SER A 35 1.61 -10.13 -19.68
C SER A 35 0.62 -9.39 -18.76
N TYR A 36 0.77 -8.06 -18.68
CA TYR A 36 -0.13 -7.21 -17.91
C TYR A 36 -1.59 -7.44 -18.31
N THR A 37 -1.85 -7.59 -19.62
CA THR A 37 -3.21 -7.75 -20.12
C THR A 37 -3.88 -9.02 -19.63
N ASP A 38 -3.11 -10.06 -19.28
CA ASP A 38 -3.66 -11.30 -18.73
C ASP A 38 -4.14 -11.13 -17.28
N HIS A 39 -3.73 -10.06 -16.61
CA HIS A 39 -4.02 -9.83 -15.20
C HIS A 39 -4.72 -8.50 -14.94
N GLU A 40 -5.13 -7.81 -15.99
CA GLU A 40 -5.66 -6.45 -15.91
C GLU A 40 -6.85 -6.33 -14.98
N GLU A 41 -7.75 -7.31 -15.00
CA GLU A 41 -8.93 -7.30 -14.14
C GLU A 41 -8.55 -7.41 -12.66
N LYS A 42 -7.65 -8.33 -12.33
CA LYS A 42 -7.21 -8.50 -10.94
C LYS A 42 -6.42 -7.31 -10.45
N ILE A 43 -5.63 -6.69 -11.32
CA ILE A 43 -4.88 -5.49 -10.97
C ILE A 43 -5.86 -4.36 -10.66
N SER A 44 -6.88 -4.20 -11.49
CA SER A 44 -7.91 -3.18 -11.29
C SER A 44 -8.65 -3.40 -9.97
N GLU A 45 -9.03 -4.63 -9.66
CA GLU A 45 -9.68 -4.97 -8.39
C GLU A 45 -8.79 -4.64 -7.19
N LEU A 46 -7.51 -5.01 -7.27
CA LEU A 46 -6.57 -4.74 -6.19
C LEU A 46 -6.41 -3.25 -5.96
N MET A 47 -6.17 -2.48 -7.02
CA MET A 47 -5.98 -1.03 -6.90
C MET A 47 -7.24 -0.34 -6.41
N ASN A 48 -8.41 -0.87 -6.75
CA ASN A 48 -9.67 -0.36 -6.25
C ASN A 48 -9.81 -0.58 -4.73
N ARG A 49 -9.37 -1.73 -4.25
CA ARG A 49 -9.35 -2.03 -2.81
C ARG A 49 -8.35 -1.14 -2.07
N VAL A 50 -7.22 -0.86 -2.69
CA VAL A 50 -6.23 0.08 -2.13
C VAL A 50 -6.85 1.48 -2.02
N GLU A 51 -7.53 1.93 -3.06
CA GLU A 51 -8.21 3.22 -3.05
C GLU A 51 -9.26 3.30 -1.93
N LYS A 52 -10.03 2.25 -1.74
CA LYS A 52 -11.03 2.20 -0.66
C LYS A 52 -10.36 2.25 0.72
N SER A 53 -9.24 1.57 0.88
CA SER A 53 -8.49 1.60 2.14
C SER A 53 -7.90 2.98 2.43
N TYR A 54 -7.44 3.67 1.39
CA TYR A 54 -7.00 5.06 1.49
C TYR A 54 -8.15 5.96 1.95
N GLU A 55 -9.32 5.85 1.32
CA GLU A 55 -10.48 6.66 1.69
C GLU A 55 -10.96 6.35 3.11
N PHE A 56 -10.92 5.08 3.50
CA PHE A 56 -11.24 4.70 4.87
C PHE A 56 -10.29 5.34 5.87
N ALA A 57 -8.99 5.28 5.60
CA ALA A 57 -7.98 5.88 6.46
C ALA A 57 -8.16 7.39 6.55
N LYS A 58 -8.42 8.03 5.42
CA LYS A 58 -8.61 9.48 5.32
C LYS A 58 -9.82 9.95 6.12
N GLY A 59 -10.87 9.13 6.19
CA GLY A 59 -12.10 9.47 6.90
C GLY A 59 -12.00 9.33 8.42
N ARG A 60 -10.94 8.72 8.95
CA ARG A 60 -10.78 8.53 10.39
C ARG A 60 -10.12 9.75 11.02
N PRO A 61 -10.58 10.19 12.20
CA PRO A 61 -9.98 11.36 12.86
C PRO A 61 -8.53 11.11 13.26
N HIS A 62 -7.70 12.15 13.16
CA HIS A 62 -6.30 12.11 13.61
C HIS A 62 -5.49 11.00 12.95
N ASN A 63 -5.74 10.76 11.66
CA ASN A 63 -5.14 9.64 10.93
C ASN A 63 -4.26 10.11 9.76
N GLU A 64 -3.76 11.33 9.82
CA GLU A 64 -3.05 11.95 8.69
C GLU A 64 -1.80 11.17 8.28
N TYR A 65 -1.06 10.63 9.25
CA TYR A 65 0.17 9.91 8.94
C TYR A 65 -0.12 8.60 8.19
N SER A 66 -1.08 7.81 8.68
CA SER A 66 -1.48 6.58 8.00
C SER A 66 -2.05 6.87 6.63
N THR A 67 -2.88 7.91 6.51
CA THR A 67 -3.45 8.35 5.25
C THR A 67 -2.36 8.67 4.23
N LYS A 68 -1.32 9.37 4.67
CA LYS A 68 -0.20 9.71 3.80
C LYS A 68 0.54 8.47 3.30
N GLN A 69 0.68 7.45 4.14
CA GLN A 69 1.32 6.20 3.72
C GLN A 69 0.51 5.49 2.63
N TRP A 70 -0.82 5.44 2.76
CA TRP A 70 -1.69 4.91 1.72
C TRP A 70 -1.59 5.72 0.42
N GLU A 71 -1.53 7.04 0.54
CA GLU A 71 -1.42 7.94 -0.61
C GLU A 71 -0.15 7.64 -1.41
N ILE A 72 0.99 7.49 -0.71
CA ILE A 72 2.26 7.18 -1.35
C ILE A 72 2.22 5.79 -2.00
N LEU A 73 1.63 4.81 -1.31
CA LEU A 73 1.56 3.43 -1.80
C LEU A 73 0.80 3.35 -3.12
N LYS A 74 -0.31 4.08 -3.25
CA LYS A 74 -1.19 4.00 -4.42
C LYS A 74 -0.77 4.89 -5.59
N ASP A 75 0.14 5.83 -5.36
CA ASP A 75 0.50 6.85 -6.36
C ASP A 75 1.28 6.21 -7.52
N PRO A 76 0.77 6.30 -8.76
CA PRO A 76 1.46 5.72 -9.92
C PRO A 76 2.79 6.44 -10.26
N ASP A 77 3.00 7.64 -9.75
CA ASP A 77 4.23 8.39 -9.98
C ASP A 77 5.29 8.15 -8.90
N ARG A 78 5.02 7.24 -7.96
CA ARG A 78 5.96 6.85 -6.92
C ARG A 78 6.44 5.43 -7.15
N ASN A 79 7.43 5.00 -6.35
CA ASN A 79 8.12 3.73 -6.55
C ASN A 79 7.56 2.59 -5.69
N LEU A 80 6.27 2.64 -5.37
CA LEU A 80 5.62 1.59 -4.62
C LEU A 80 4.56 0.89 -5.49
N LEU A 81 3.45 0.48 -4.91
CA LEU A 81 2.51 -0.37 -5.62
C LEU A 81 1.93 0.28 -6.88
N GLY A 82 1.50 1.55 -6.77
CA GLY A 82 0.96 2.26 -7.93
C GLY A 82 1.97 2.38 -9.06
N GLY A 83 3.21 2.71 -8.73
CA GLY A 83 4.29 2.80 -9.71
C GLY A 83 4.64 1.45 -10.32
N PHE A 84 4.61 0.38 -9.50
CA PHE A 84 4.85 -0.98 -10.00
C PHE A 84 3.81 -1.36 -11.06
N MET A 85 2.53 -1.13 -10.78
CA MET A 85 1.46 -1.48 -11.71
C MET A 85 1.52 -0.66 -12.99
N LYS A 86 1.87 0.62 -12.89
CA LYS A 86 2.09 1.47 -14.05
C LYS A 86 3.24 0.94 -14.91
N ARG A 87 4.35 0.58 -14.29
CA ARG A 87 5.52 0.06 -15.00
C ARG A 87 5.20 -1.26 -15.69
N TRP A 88 4.46 -2.14 -15.02
CA TRP A 88 4.04 -3.40 -15.61
C TRP A 88 3.17 -3.15 -16.84
N LYS A 89 2.23 -2.21 -16.72
CA LYS A 89 1.38 -1.84 -17.85
C LYS A 89 2.19 -1.30 -19.03
N ASP A 90 3.13 -0.40 -18.75
CA ASP A 90 3.93 0.25 -19.78
C ASP A 90 4.89 -0.71 -20.47
N GLN A 91 5.48 -1.64 -19.74
CA GLN A 91 6.47 -2.59 -20.26
C GLN A 91 5.87 -3.94 -20.68
N GLY A 92 4.67 -4.25 -20.24
CA GLY A 92 3.99 -5.50 -20.55
C GLY A 92 4.39 -6.66 -19.67
N LYS A 93 5.68 -6.83 -19.43
CA LYS A 93 6.26 -7.86 -18.55
C LYS A 93 7.43 -7.26 -17.81
N LEU A 94 7.70 -7.77 -16.61
CA LEU A 94 8.81 -7.31 -15.78
C LEU A 94 9.77 -8.46 -15.48
N SER A 95 11.03 -8.12 -15.20
CA SER A 95 12.04 -9.13 -14.87
C SER A 95 11.86 -9.64 -13.45
N PRO A 96 12.23 -10.92 -13.19
CA PRO A 96 12.17 -11.45 -11.82
C PRO A 96 13.01 -10.65 -10.83
N THR A 97 14.16 -10.14 -11.23
CA THR A 97 15.02 -9.34 -10.36
C THR A 97 14.34 -8.07 -9.92
N PHE A 98 13.73 -7.34 -10.87
CA PHE A 98 12.98 -6.13 -10.55
C PHE A 98 11.80 -6.43 -9.64
N ILE A 99 11.06 -7.50 -9.95
CA ILE A 99 9.89 -7.89 -9.16
C ILE A 99 10.30 -8.17 -7.71
N ASN A 100 11.38 -8.92 -7.49
CA ASN A 100 11.82 -9.28 -6.15
C ASN A 100 12.24 -8.05 -5.34
N GLU A 101 12.93 -7.11 -5.95
CA GLU A 101 13.30 -5.86 -5.28
C GLU A 101 12.08 -5.01 -4.95
N ALA A 102 11.16 -4.89 -5.90
CA ALA A 102 9.93 -4.12 -5.70
C ALA A 102 9.07 -4.73 -4.60
N LYS A 103 8.96 -6.06 -4.55
CA LYS A 103 8.20 -6.76 -3.51
C LYS A 103 8.74 -6.44 -2.12
N ARG A 104 10.06 -6.37 -1.97
CA ARG A 104 10.65 -6.03 -0.67
C ARG A 104 10.27 -4.63 -0.23
N LEU A 105 10.37 -3.66 -1.14
CA LEU A 105 10.01 -2.27 -0.84
C LEU A 105 8.53 -2.12 -0.51
N ILE A 106 7.68 -2.78 -1.27
CA ILE A 106 6.22 -2.70 -1.08
C ILE A 106 5.81 -3.44 0.18
N SER A 107 6.44 -4.58 0.47
CA SER A 107 6.24 -5.29 1.73
C SER A 107 6.57 -4.39 2.93
N ASP A 108 7.70 -3.67 2.88
CA ASP A 108 8.10 -2.75 3.95
C ASP A 108 7.11 -1.60 4.10
N ALA A 109 6.61 -1.09 2.98
CA ALA A 109 5.60 -0.02 3.02
C ALA A 109 4.30 -0.49 3.69
N TYR A 110 3.86 -1.70 3.35
CA TYR A 110 2.69 -2.29 4.01
C TYR A 110 2.95 -2.54 5.50
N ASP A 111 4.14 -3.00 5.84
CA ASP A 111 4.49 -3.24 7.25
C ASP A 111 4.46 -1.95 8.07
N THR A 112 4.84 -0.83 7.47
CA THR A 112 4.70 0.47 8.11
C THR A 112 3.23 0.80 8.37
N ILE A 113 2.36 0.60 7.38
CA ILE A 113 0.93 0.84 7.53
C ILE A 113 0.35 -0.08 8.60
N ILE A 114 0.67 -1.38 8.54
CA ILE A 114 0.19 -2.37 9.50
C ILE A 114 0.64 -2.00 10.92
N GLY A 115 1.89 -1.59 11.07
CA GLY A 115 2.42 -1.16 12.37
C GLY A 115 1.67 0.04 12.93
N LEU A 116 1.37 1.03 12.08
CA LEU A 116 0.58 2.20 12.49
C LEU A 116 -0.83 1.80 12.86
N GLU A 117 -1.47 0.94 12.07
CA GLU A 117 -2.84 0.50 12.33
C GLU A 117 -2.94 -0.37 13.59
N SER A 118 -1.90 -1.14 13.90
CA SER A 118 -1.85 -1.95 15.12
C SER A 118 -1.29 -1.16 16.32
N ARG A 119 -0.89 0.10 16.10
CA ARG A 119 -0.30 0.98 17.11
C ARG A 119 1.04 0.48 17.65
N LYS A 120 1.75 -0.34 16.88
CA LYS A 120 3.10 -0.76 17.21
C LYS A 120 4.16 0.27 16.82
N ILE A 121 3.86 1.08 15.81
CA ILE A 121 4.72 2.17 15.35
C ILE A 121 4.04 3.48 15.70
N LYS A 122 4.81 4.40 16.26
CA LYS A 122 4.30 5.75 16.55
C LYS A 122 4.76 6.70 15.44
N PRO A 123 3.92 7.66 15.04
CA PRO A 123 4.35 8.66 14.07
C PRO A 123 5.44 9.56 14.66
N PRO A 124 6.21 10.25 13.80
CA PRO A 124 7.20 11.21 14.26
C PRO A 124 6.55 12.34 15.06
N LYS A 125 7.30 12.88 16.02
CA LYS A 125 6.76 13.96 16.87
C LYS A 125 6.45 15.23 16.10
N GLU A 126 7.09 15.43 14.97
CA GLU A 126 6.98 16.65 14.17
C GLU A 126 6.25 16.42 12.87
N TYR A 127 5.46 15.41 12.81
CA TYR A 127 4.66 15.11 11.60
C TYR A 127 3.62 16.20 11.25
#